data_1e2b036112ed27dd24ac8a78f0606b11
#
_entry.id   1e2b036112ed27dd24ac8a78f0606b11
#
_cell.length_a   1.000
_cell.length_b   1.000
_cell.length_c   1.000
_cell.angle_alpha   90.00
_cell.angle_beta   90.00
_cell.angle_gamma   90.00
#
_symmetry.space_group_name_H-M   'P 1'
#
loop_
_entity.id
_entity.type
_entity.pdbx_description
1 polymer ?
#
loop_
_entity_poly.entity_id
_entity_poly.type
_entity_poly.pdbx_seq_one_letter_code
_entity_poly.pdbx_strand_id
1 'polypeptide(L)'
;MGAPPGTTDHHKGNDMPNAAAVAQSATAPRSDAMEPASQAVYRKIAWKVLPFLIICYLFAYLDRVNVGFAKLRMLEDLQFSETAYGFGAGLFFIGYLLFEAPSNVWMMKVGARKTIMRIMLLWGLLSMGFAFVQTPTQFYVLRFLLGAAEAGFFPGIVLYLTFWFPSRVRGRMLGLFMAAIPLSGVVGAPLSGWIMHSMHDASGLSGWQWLFIMEGFPSVVMALMVPWLLTDEPAQAKWLTDEEKQLVRTDLEADARAKDGMGGFHASIPVMLRDPRVWAMVALCICQAIGNYGVSFWLPSLVKDLGYQDPLIIGLLSAIPFLAGAIALNLIARSSDRRLERRWHLIFGFLVSATGLAASALLHGSPIAALAALTVGTAGVYMATTMMWMLPSIFLGGVGMAAAIGVINSLGGLGGFVSPYMMGIVKDATQSTAGGVYVIAAVAVVGAILAYRLPKQLVNR
;
A
#
# COMPACT_ATOMS: atom_id res chain seq x y z
N MET A 1 25.53 90.78 -4.41
CA MET A 1 26.91 90.74 -4.86
C MET A 1 27.54 89.47 -4.38
N GLY A 2 28.15 88.66 -5.25
CA GLY A 2 28.87 87.45 -4.82
C GLY A 2 28.30 86.17 -5.37
N ALA A 3 28.77 85.67 -6.51
CA ALA A 3 28.47 84.42 -7.10
C ALA A 3 29.22 83.30 -6.40
N PRO A 4 28.69 82.07 -6.38
CA PRO A 4 29.34 80.88 -5.80
C PRO A 4 30.23 80.17 -6.82
N PRO A 5 31.20 79.34 -6.37
CA PRO A 5 32.11 78.58 -7.24
C PRO A 5 31.55 77.15 -7.53
N GLY A 6 32.06 76.64 -8.66
CA GLY A 6 31.61 75.44 -9.33
C GLY A 6 31.77 74.10 -8.60
N THR A 7 30.91 73.17 -8.97
CA THR A 7 30.88 71.75 -8.59
C THR A 7 31.60 70.95 -9.67
N THR A 8 32.61 70.17 -9.26
CA THR A 8 33.26 69.13 -10.05
C THR A 8 32.46 67.83 -10.05
N ASP A 9 32.08 67.42 -11.26
CA ASP A 9 31.46 66.12 -11.53
C ASP A 9 32.44 64.95 -11.33
N HIS A 10 32.16 64.10 -10.38
CA HIS A 10 32.76 62.76 -10.29
C HIS A 10 31.79 61.73 -10.86
N HIS A 11 31.97 61.38 -12.12
CA HIS A 11 31.36 60.18 -12.73
C HIS A 11 31.92 58.93 -12.06
N LYS A 12 31.12 58.28 -11.15
CA LYS A 12 31.31 56.87 -10.72
C LYS A 12 30.63 56.01 -11.74
N GLY A 13 31.40 55.29 -12.55
CA GLY A 13 30.92 54.22 -13.42
C GLY A 13 30.25 53.10 -12.57
N ASN A 14 28.99 52.84 -12.86
CA ASN A 14 28.18 51.75 -12.28
C ASN A 14 28.46 50.53 -13.16
N ASP A 15 29.46 49.72 -12.80
CA ASP A 15 29.65 48.37 -13.37
C ASP A 15 28.53 47.45 -12.90
N MET A 16 27.43 47.46 -13.61
CA MET A 16 26.44 46.39 -13.51
C MET A 16 27.03 45.14 -14.14
N PRO A 17 27.06 43.98 -13.41
CA PRO A 17 27.52 42.75 -14.02
C PRO A 17 26.57 42.35 -15.16
N ASN A 18 27.16 41.98 -16.26
CA ASN A 18 26.57 41.69 -17.56
C ASN A 18 25.40 40.64 -17.38
N ALA A 19 24.16 41.09 -17.51
CA ALA A 19 22.96 40.27 -17.39
C ALA A 19 22.96 39.06 -18.35
N ALA A 20 23.73 39.13 -19.44
CA ALA A 20 23.94 38.03 -20.37
C ALA A 20 24.78 36.88 -19.79
N ALA A 21 25.72 37.16 -18.86
CA ALA A 21 26.54 36.13 -18.21
C ALA A 21 25.75 35.37 -17.12
N VAL A 22 24.79 36.04 -16.46
CA VAL A 22 23.89 35.43 -15.48
C VAL A 22 22.82 34.56 -16.17
N ALA A 23 22.37 34.96 -17.37
CA ALA A 23 21.39 34.18 -18.14
C ALA A 23 22.00 32.91 -18.79
N GLN A 24 23.30 32.89 -19.08
CA GLN A 24 23.96 31.70 -19.64
C GLN A 24 24.27 30.60 -18.60
N SER A 25 24.30 30.89 -17.31
CA SER A 25 24.46 29.89 -16.26
C SER A 25 23.16 29.19 -15.89
N ALA A 26 21.99 29.67 -16.37
CA ALA A 26 20.67 29.16 -16.04
C ALA A 26 20.08 28.15 -17.07
N THR A 27 20.78 27.92 -18.19
CA THR A 27 20.27 27.07 -19.29
C THR A 27 21.18 25.90 -19.68
N ALA A 28 21.83 25.26 -18.71
CA ALA A 28 22.28 23.91 -18.94
C ALA A 28 21.03 22.98 -18.83
N PRO A 29 20.63 22.24 -19.87
CA PRO A 29 19.61 21.24 -19.74
C PRO A 29 20.11 20.24 -18.70
N ARG A 30 19.45 20.15 -17.54
CA ARG A 30 19.66 19.03 -16.62
C ARG A 30 19.36 17.78 -17.45
N SER A 31 20.37 17.05 -17.86
CA SER A 31 20.20 15.72 -18.41
C SER A 31 19.56 14.89 -17.28
N ASP A 32 18.27 14.54 -17.41
CA ASP A 32 17.57 13.64 -16.48
C ASP A 32 18.20 12.23 -16.46
N ALA A 33 19.19 11.98 -17.32
CA ALA A 33 19.93 10.73 -17.38
C ALA A 33 21.00 10.72 -16.27
N MET A 34 20.81 9.81 -15.32
CA MET A 34 21.84 9.49 -14.32
C MET A 34 23.12 9.05 -15.02
N GLU A 35 24.29 9.49 -14.50
CA GLU A 35 25.58 8.98 -14.95
C GLU A 35 25.63 7.45 -14.84
N PRO A 36 26.26 6.76 -15.82
CA PRO A 36 26.33 5.30 -15.82
C PRO A 36 26.88 4.70 -14.52
N ALA A 37 27.85 5.38 -13.89
CA ALA A 37 28.43 4.98 -12.61
C ALA A 37 27.37 5.00 -11.48
N SER A 38 26.59 6.08 -11.37
CA SER A 38 25.51 6.18 -10.38
C SER A 38 24.43 5.12 -10.59
N GLN A 39 24.10 4.84 -11.87
CA GLN A 39 23.13 3.78 -12.19
C GLN A 39 23.60 2.39 -11.73
N ALA A 40 24.89 2.08 -11.91
CA ALA A 40 25.47 0.82 -11.47
C ALA A 40 25.41 0.66 -9.95
N VAL A 41 25.74 1.72 -9.19
CA VAL A 41 25.69 1.72 -7.73
C VAL A 41 24.26 1.52 -7.23
N TYR A 42 23.28 2.26 -7.73
CA TYR A 42 21.89 2.09 -7.31
C TYR A 42 21.29 0.75 -7.73
N ARG A 43 21.71 0.19 -8.85
CA ARG A 43 21.34 -1.18 -9.23
C ARG A 43 21.88 -2.21 -8.23
N LYS A 44 23.17 -2.07 -7.81
CA LYS A 44 23.79 -2.91 -6.79
C LYS A 44 23.04 -2.83 -5.45
N ILE A 45 22.71 -1.62 -5.00
CA ILE A 45 21.92 -1.38 -3.78
C ILE A 45 20.53 -2.04 -3.90
N ALA A 46 19.84 -1.81 -5.03
CA ALA A 46 18.53 -2.37 -5.27
C ALA A 46 18.54 -3.91 -5.19
N TRP A 47 19.50 -4.58 -5.84
CA TRP A 47 19.62 -6.03 -5.79
C TRP A 47 19.96 -6.58 -4.39
N LYS A 48 20.63 -5.78 -3.56
CA LYS A 48 21.01 -6.20 -2.20
C LYS A 48 19.85 -6.00 -1.20
N VAL A 49 19.03 -4.95 -1.38
CA VAL A 49 18.04 -4.53 -0.40
C VAL A 49 16.62 -4.97 -0.77
N LEU A 50 16.19 -4.74 -2.02
CA LEU A 50 14.79 -4.93 -2.42
C LEU A 50 14.30 -6.39 -2.36
N PRO A 51 15.05 -7.41 -2.81
CA PRO A 51 14.51 -8.78 -2.81
C PRO A 51 14.06 -9.22 -1.42
N PHE A 52 14.88 -8.93 -0.40
CA PHE A 52 14.53 -9.25 0.98
C PHE A 52 13.27 -8.50 1.45
N LEU A 53 13.19 -7.20 1.18
CA LEU A 53 12.04 -6.37 1.55
C LEU A 53 10.77 -6.81 0.82
N ILE A 54 10.87 -7.19 -0.47
CA ILE A 54 9.75 -7.70 -1.26
C ILE A 54 9.22 -9.01 -0.67
N ILE A 55 10.11 -9.93 -0.29
CA ILE A 55 9.73 -11.20 0.36
C ILE A 55 9.08 -10.91 1.72
N CYS A 56 9.65 -10.01 2.53
CA CYS A 56 9.03 -9.61 3.80
C CYS A 56 7.62 -9.06 3.59
N TYR A 57 7.41 -8.23 2.57
CA TYR A 57 6.10 -7.63 2.30
C TYR A 57 5.11 -8.64 1.71
N LEU A 58 5.61 -9.60 0.93
CA LEU A 58 4.80 -10.72 0.44
C LEU A 58 4.21 -11.51 1.62
N PHE A 59 5.04 -11.90 2.59
CA PHE A 59 4.56 -12.60 3.78
C PHE A 59 3.65 -11.73 4.65
N ALA A 60 3.96 -10.42 4.81
CA ALA A 60 3.10 -9.50 5.52
C ALA A 60 1.69 -9.45 4.92
N TYR A 61 1.60 -9.36 3.60
CA TYR A 61 0.31 -9.28 2.92
C TYR A 61 -0.42 -10.64 2.92
N LEU A 62 0.33 -11.73 2.88
CA LEU A 62 -0.18 -13.09 2.98
C LEU A 62 -0.80 -13.34 4.36
N ASP A 63 -0.08 -13.03 5.43
CA ASP A 63 -0.57 -13.11 6.82
C ASP A 63 -1.79 -12.22 7.09
N ARG A 64 -1.92 -11.11 6.36
CA ARG A 64 -3.07 -10.21 6.48
C ARG A 64 -4.34 -10.84 5.92
N VAL A 65 -4.25 -11.55 4.79
CA VAL A 65 -5.42 -12.04 4.04
C VAL A 65 -5.72 -13.53 4.25
N ASN A 66 -4.79 -14.31 4.83
CA ASN A 66 -4.94 -15.76 5.07
C ASN A 66 -6.17 -16.11 5.91
N VAL A 67 -6.60 -15.20 6.78
CA VAL A 67 -7.83 -15.35 7.57
C VAL A 67 -9.07 -15.56 6.71
N GLY A 68 -9.07 -15.07 5.45
CA GLY A 68 -10.13 -15.32 4.47
C GLY A 68 -10.18 -16.80 4.04
N PHE A 69 -9.03 -17.48 3.96
CA PHE A 69 -8.94 -18.91 3.74
C PHE A 69 -9.24 -19.71 5.00
N ALA A 70 -8.66 -19.33 6.14
CA ALA A 70 -8.94 -19.95 7.44
C ALA A 70 -10.45 -20.02 7.73
N LYS A 71 -11.18 -18.94 7.40
CA LYS A 71 -12.62 -18.83 7.54
C LYS A 71 -13.39 -20.02 6.97
N LEU A 72 -12.94 -20.60 5.85
CA LEU A 72 -13.66 -21.69 5.15
C LEU A 72 -13.97 -22.88 6.05
N ARG A 73 -13.19 -23.11 7.10
CA ARG A 73 -13.35 -24.18 8.10
C ARG A 73 -13.41 -23.64 9.53
N MET A 74 -12.68 -22.60 9.87
CA MET A 74 -12.56 -22.04 11.21
C MET A 74 -13.92 -21.65 11.81
N LEU A 75 -14.84 -21.08 11.02
CA LEU A 75 -16.15 -20.67 11.51
C LEU A 75 -16.99 -21.89 11.94
N GLU A 76 -16.92 -22.96 11.19
CA GLU A 76 -17.61 -24.21 11.49
C GLU A 76 -17.01 -24.89 12.72
N ASP A 77 -15.68 -25.04 12.79
CA ASP A 77 -14.95 -25.65 13.90
C ASP A 77 -15.16 -24.89 15.23
N LEU A 78 -15.20 -23.55 15.19
CA LEU A 78 -15.31 -22.69 16.37
C LEU A 78 -16.73 -22.16 16.63
N GLN A 79 -17.69 -22.50 15.77
CA GLN A 79 -19.09 -22.04 15.84
C GLN A 79 -19.19 -20.48 15.86
N PHE A 80 -18.37 -19.81 15.05
CA PHE A 80 -18.40 -18.35 14.92
C PHE A 80 -19.44 -17.93 13.88
N SER A 81 -20.14 -16.81 14.13
CA SER A 81 -20.97 -16.17 13.12
C SER A 81 -20.12 -15.45 12.08
N GLU A 82 -20.70 -15.20 10.90
CA GLU A 82 -20.07 -14.40 9.84
C GLU A 82 -19.82 -12.95 10.30
N THR A 83 -20.72 -12.42 11.14
CA THR A 83 -20.56 -11.10 11.78
C THR A 83 -19.37 -11.07 12.74
N ALA A 84 -19.20 -12.11 13.58
CA ALA A 84 -18.06 -12.21 14.48
C ALA A 84 -16.73 -12.28 13.70
N TYR A 85 -16.70 -13.07 12.64
CA TYR A 85 -15.54 -13.09 11.74
C TYR A 85 -15.26 -11.71 11.12
N GLY A 86 -16.28 -11.09 10.52
CA GLY A 86 -16.13 -9.79 9.84
C GLY A 86 -15.67 -8.69 10.79
N PHE A 87 -16.22 -8.63 12.00
CA PHE A 87 -15.78 -7.71 13.05
C PHE A 87 -14.32 -7.93 13.45
N GLY A 88 -13.94 -9.18 13.74
CA GLY A 88 -12.56 -9.53 14.08
C GLY A 88 -11.58 -9.22 12.94
N ALA A 89 -11.93 -9.59 11.69
CA ALA A 89 -11.12 -9.25 10.53
C ALA A 89 -10.89 -7.74 10.41
N GLY A 90 -11.92 -6.94 10.68
CA GLY A 90 -11.87 -5.47 10.68
C GLY A 90 -11.03 -4.89 11.81
N LEU A 91 -11.03 -5.49 13.03
CA LEU A 91 -10.27 -4.98 14.19
C LEU A 91 -8.76 -4.85 13.93
N PHE A 92 -8.24 -5.61 12.99
CA PHE A 92 -6.87 -5.44 12.50
C PHE A 92 -6.60 -3.99 12.08
N PHE A 93 -7.51 -3.37 11.34
CA PHE A 93 -7.32 -2.00 10.83
C PHE A 93 -7.41 -0.95 11.93
N ILE A 94 -8.16 -1.21 12.99
CA ILE A 94 -8.20 -0.33 14.17
C ILE A 94 -6.86 -0.39 14.91
N GLY A 95 -6.33 -1.59 15.15
CA GLY A 95 -4.99 -1.77 15.71
C GLY A 95 -3.91 -1.09 14.86
N TYR A 96 -3.96 -1.31 13.54
CA TYR A 96 -3.03 -0.70 12.59
C TYR A 96 -3.08 0.83 12.65
N LEU A 97 -4.26 1.44 12.58
CA LEU A 97 -4.48 2.88 12.64
C LEU A 97 -3.90 3.53 13.91
N LEU A 98 -4.16 2.92 15.06
CA LEU A 98 -3.72 3.48 16.35
C LEU A 98 -2.20 3.42 16.55
N PHE A 99 -1.55 2.40 16.00
CA PHE A 99 -0.12 2.16 16.24
C PHE A 99 0.78 2.55 15.06
N GLU A 100 0.24 2.96 13.90
CA GLU A 100 1.03 3.37 12.72
C GLU A 100 1.95 4.56 13.05
N ALA A 101 1.41 5.65 13.58
CA ALA A 101 2.19 6.85 13.93
C ALA A 101 3.20 6.59 15.07
N PRO A 102 2.85 5.95 16.20
CA PRO A 102 3.81 5.58 17.24
C PRO A 102 4.94 4.68 16.71
N SER A 103 4.65 3.74 15.85
CA SER A 103 5.66 2.83 15.27
C SER A 103 6.68 3.57 14.39
N ASN A 104 6.21 4.55 13.60
CA ASN A 104 7.10 5.37 12.76
C ASN A 104 7.98 6.30 13.62
N VAL A 105 7.44 6.91 14.67
CA VAL A 105 8.23 7.70 15.63
C VAL A 105 9.30 6.82 16.30
N TRP A 106 8.94 5.60 16.66
CA TRP A 106 9.89 4.64 17.21
C TRP A 106 11.02 4.33 16.22
N MET A 107 10.70 4.11 14.95
CA MET A 107 11.69 3.84 13.90
C MET A 107 12.70 4.97 13.75
N MET A 108 12.26 6.23 13.81
CA MET A 108 13.16 7.39 13.75
C MET A 108 14.16 7.42 14.93
N LYS A 109 13.79 6.89 16.09
CA LYS A 109 14.65 6.88 17.29
C LYS A 109 15.57 5.68 17.37
N VAL A 110 15.13 4.51 16.95
CA VAL A 110 15.78 3.22 17.19
C VAL A 110 16.48 2.66 15.94
N GLY A 111 16.12 3.19 14.76
CA GLY A 111 16.59 2.74 13.46
C GLY A 111 15.63 1.75 12.77
N ALA A 112 15.77 1.67 11.46
CA ALA A 112 14.88 0.87 10.62
C ALA A 112 15.06 -0.65 10.86
N ARG A 113 16.30 -1.12 10.94
CA ARG A 113 16.65 -2.53 11.10
C ARG A 113 16.02 -3.15 12.35
N LYS A 114 16.19 -2.52 13.52
CA LYS A 114 15.60 -3.01 14.78
C LYS A 114 14.08 -2.93 14.77
N THR A 115 13.52 -1.90 14.16
CA THR A 115 12.08 -1.72 14.07
C THR A 115 11.44 -2.74 13.15
N ILE A 116 12.00 -2.99 11.96
CA ILE A 116 11.52 -4.01 11.01
C ILE A 116 11.59 -5.39 11.66
N MET A 117 12.72 -5.74 12.30
CA MET A 117 12.88 -7.00 13.03
C MET A 117 11.79 -7.17 14.09
N ARG A 118 11.58 -6.17 14.95
CA ARG A 118 10.54 -6.20 15.98
C ARG A 118 9.14 -6.42 15.39
N ILE A 119 8.79 -5.64 14.35
CA ILE A 119 7.49 -5.72 13.69
C ILE A 119 7.27 -7.13 13.17
N MET A 120 8.20 -7.65 12.38
CA MET A 120 8.09 -8.97 11.77
C MET A 120 8.04 -10.11 12.79
N LEU A 121 8.83 -10.00 13.86
CA LEU A 121 8.84 -11.01 14.94
C LEU A 121 7.49 -11.05 15.67
N LEU A 122 7.00 -9.87 16.09
CA LEU A 122 5.73 -9.78 16.81
C LEU A 122 4.56 -10.24 15.95
N TRP A 123 4.47 -9.74 14.70
CA TRP A 123 3.37 -10.15 13.85
C TRP A 123 3.43 -11.65 13.50
N GLY A 124 4.60 -12.21 13.20
CA GLY A 124 4.74 -13.64 12.90
C GLY A 124 4.33 -14.53 14.07
N LEU A 125 4.74 -14.18 15.30
CA LEU A 125 4.32 -14.88 16.51
C LEU A 125 2.82 -14.76 16.77
N LEU A 126 2.23 -13.57 16.57
CA LEU A 126 0.79 -13.36 16.73
C LEU A 126 0.01 -14.10 15.64
N SER A 127 0.51 -14.12 14.38
CA SER A 127 -0.09 -14.91 13.31
C SER A 127 -0.13 -16.39 13.66
N MET A 128 0.98 -16.97 14.11
CA MET A 128 1.02 -18.37 14.59
C MET A 128 0.08 -18.58 15.80
N GLY A 129 -0.09 -17.57 16.65
CA GLY A 129 -0.98 -17.61 17.82
C GLY A 129 -2.45 -17.84 17.47
N PHE A 130 -2.89 -17.48 16.25
CA PHE A 130 -4.26 -17.76 15.80
C PHE A 130 -4.59 -19.25 15.75
N ALA A 131 -3.61 -20.13 15.58
CA ALA A 131 -3.82 -21.58 15.62
C ALA A 131 -4.45 -22.08 16.94
N PHE A 132 -4.35 -21.30 18.01
CA PHE A 132 -4.83 -21.65 19.35
C PHE A 132 -6.11 -20.90 19.75
N VAL A 133 -6.72 -20.16 18.82
CA VAL A 133 -7.98 -19.46 19.07
C VAL A 133 -9.12 -20.44 19.26
N GLN A 134 -9.93 -20.21 20.32
CA GLN A 134 -11.10 -21.02 20.66
C GLN A 134 -12.36 -20.16 20.84
N THR A 135 -12.22 -18.86 21.06
CA THR A 135 -13.35 -17.97 21.33
C THR A 135 -13.30 -16.71 20.44
N PRO A 136 -14.46 -16.08 20.14
CA PRO A 136 -14.49 -14.81 19.40
C PRO A 136 -13.65 -13.72 20.06
N THR A 137 -13.62 -13.63 21.38
CA THR A 137 -12.84 -12.63 22.11
C THR A 137 -11.34 -12.82 21.88
N GLN A 138 -10.83 -14.06 21.92
CA GLN A 138 -9.43 -14.34 21.60
C GLN A 138 -9.10 -13.94 20.16
N PHE A 139 -10.00 -14.25 19.21
CA PHE A 139 -9.86 -13.84 17.81
C PHE A 139 -9.79 -12.31 17.68
N TYR A 140 -10.67 -11.56 18.35
CA TYR A 140 -10.69 -10.11 18.34
C TYR A 140 -9.42 -9.50 18.91
N VAL A 141 -8.97 -9.97 20.06
CA VAL A 141 -7.73 -9.49 20.70
C VAL A 141 -6.52 -9.75 19.80
N LEU A 142 -6.39 -10.97 19.26
CA LEU A 142 -5.28 -11.30 18.38
C LEU A 142 -5.32 -10.50 17.07
N ARG A 143 -6.48 -10.27 16.46
CA ARG A 143 -6.62 -9.42 15.27
C ARG A 143 -6.21 -7.98 15.53
N PHE A 144 -6.64 -7.41 16.67
CA PHE A 144 -6.22 -6.06 17.08
C PHE A 144 -4.70 -5.99 17.32
N LEU A 145 -4.14 -6.94 18.07
CA LEU A 145 -2.71 -6.99 18.37
C LEU A 145 -1.87 -7.23 17.10
N LEU A 146 -2.36 -8.06 16.18
CA LEU A 146 -1.70 -8.29 14.89
C LEU A 146 -1.63 -6.99 14.07
N GLY A 147 -2.74 -6.23 14.00
CA GLY A 147 -2.77 -4.92 13.37
C GLY A 147 -1.81 -3.92 14.03
N ALA A 148 -1.79 -3.87 15.36
CA ALA A 148 -0.86 -3.03 16.12
C ALA A 148 0.61 -3.42 15.91
N ALA A 149 0.91 -4.73 15.82
CA ALA A 149 2.26 -5.24 15.58
C ALA A 149 2.75 -4.93 14.16
N GLU A 150 1.88 -5.10 13.15
CA GLU A 150 2.20 -4.83 11.74
C GLU A 150 2.25 -3.32 11.42
N ALA A 151 1.63 -2.49 12.27
CA ALA A 151 1.56 -1.05 12.08
C ALA A 151 2.96 -0.42 11.96
N GLY A 152 3.12 0.41 10.93
CA GLY A 152 4.39 1.06 10.63
C GLY A 152 5.33 0.23 9.72
N PHE A 153 4.99 -1.01 9.35
CA PHE A 153 5.84 -1.78 8.45
C PHE A 153 5.96 -1.12 7.07
N PHE A 154 4.84 -0.90 6.38
CA PHE A 154 4.84 -0.27 5.07
C PHE A 154 5.44 1.15 5.08
N PRO A 155 4.95 2.10 5.90
CA PRO A 155 5.54 3.43 5.96
C PRO A 155 6.99 3.40 6.45
N GLY A 156 7.34 2.44 7.30
CA GLY A 156 8.71 2.22 7.73
C GLY A 156 9.63 1.79 6.60
N ILE A 157 9.19 0.93 5.70
CA ILE A 157 9.95 0.56 4.49
C ILE A 157 10.07 1.79 3.55
N VAL A 158 9.00 2.55 3.36
CA VAL A 158 9.06 3.78 2.57
C VAL A 158 10.11 4.74 3.14
N LEU A 159 10.14 4.93 4.46
CA LEU A 159 11.16 5.73 5.15
C LEU A 159 12.56 5.13 4.97
N TYR A 160 12.72 3.82 5.16
CA TYR A 160 13.98 3.12 4.96
C TYR A 160 14.54 3.34 3.54
N LEU A 161 13.68 3.27 2.52
CA LEU A 161 14.09 3.54 1.14
C LEU A 161 14.57 4.98 0.94
N THR A 162 14.15 5.94 1.77
CA THR A 162 14.67 7.32 1.69
C THR A 162 16.12 7.43 2.13
N PHE A 163 16.61 6.54 2.98
CA PHE A 163 18.00 6.52 3.43
C PHE A 163 18.95 5.92 2.37
N TRP A 164 18.40 5.20 1.38
CA TRP A 164 19.17 4.49 0.36
C TRP A 164 19.05 5.07 -1.04
N PHE A 165 17.94 5.73 -1.36
CA PHE A 165 17.61 6.16 -2.71
C PHE A 165 17.16 7.62 -2.76
N PRO A 166 17.79 8.47 -3.60
CA PRO A 166 17.30 9.82 -3.86
C PRO A 166 15.96 9.78 -4.58
N SER A 167 15.19 10.87 -4.53
CA SER A 167 13.82 10.96 -5.05
C SER A 167 13.67 10.48 -6.50
N ARG A 168 14.65 10.76 -7.35
CA ARG A 168 14.69 10.37 -8.78
C ARG A 168 14.67 8.85 -9.01
N VAL A 169 15.19 8.06 -8.05
CA VAL A 169 15.27 6.58 -8.14
C VAL A 169 14.22 5.91 -7.28
N ARG A 170 13.90 6.51 -6.13
CA ARG A 170 13.04 5.93 -5.08
C ARG A 170 11.66 5.54 -5.57
N GLY A 171 11.03 6.34 -6.44
CA GLY A 171 9.70 6.02 -6.99
C GLY A 171 9.67 4.68 -7.72
N ARG A 172 10.71 4.37 -8.53
CA ARG A 172 10.85 3.08 -9.20
C ARG A 172 11.06 1.93 -8.22
N MET A 173 11.89 2.15 -7.18
CA MET A 173 12.15 1.13 -6.15
C MET A 173 10.89 0.82 -5.33
N LEU A 174 10.13 1.85 -4.96
CA LEU A 174 8.84 1.69 -4.28
C LEU A 174 7.82 0.96 -5.15
N GLY A 175 7.76 1.26 -6.45
CA GLY A 175 6.88 0.55 -7.38
C GLY A 175 7.21 -0.95 -7.47
N LEU A 176 8.50 -1.32 -7.50
CA LEU A 176 8.95 -2.71 -7.46
C LEU A 176 8.57 -3.39 -6.14
N PHE A 177 8.74 -2.69 -5.01
CA PHE A 177 8.36 -3.20 -3.70
C PHE A 177 6.84 -3.44 -3.60
N MET A 178 6.02 -2.52 -4.09
CA MET A 178 4.55 -2.66 -4.07
C MET A 178 4.03 -3.78 -4.98
N ALA A 179 4.81 -4.27 -5.94
CA ALA A 179 4.43 -5.43 -6.74
C ALA A 179 4.26 -6.72 -5.90
N ALA A 180 4.78 -6.74 -4.66
CA ALA A 180 4.53 -7.83 -3.72
C ALA A 180 3.03 -7.99 -3.37
N ILE A 181 2.23 -6.92 -3.38
CA ILE A 181 0.80 -6.97 -3.02
C ILE A 181 0.01 -7.93 -3.92
N PRO A 182 -0.10 -7.70 -5.24
CA PRO A 182 -0.81 -8.62 -6.09
C PRO A 182 -0.15 -9.99 -6.18
N LEU A 183 1.20 -10.05 -6.08
CA LEU A 183 1.94 -11.30 -6.11
C LEU A 183 1.60 -12.19 -4.89
N SER A 184 1.40 -11.59 -3.71
CA SER A 184 0.97 -12.33 -2.51
C SER A 184 -0.38 -13.00 -2.70
N GLY A 185 -1.33 -12.37 -3.40
CA GLY A 185 -2.62 -12.99 -3.71
C GLY A 185 -2.49 -14.14 -4.71
N VAL A 186 -1.67 -13.96 -5.76
CA VAL A 186 -1.45 -14.98 -6.79
C VAL A 186 -0.77 -16.23 -6.24
N VAL A 187 0.24 -16.06 -5.38
CA VAL A 187 0.99 -17.17 -4.77
C VAL A 187 0.31 -17.67 -3.50
N GLY A 188 -0.19 -16.75 -2.68
CA GLY A 188 -0.77 -17.05 -1.37
C GLY A 188 -2.07 -17.83 -1.48
N ALA A 189 -2.96 -17.50 -2.42
CA ALA A 189 -4.24 -18.19 -2.51
C ALA A 189 -4.08 -19.70 -2.81
N PRO A 190 -3.28 -20.15 -3.80
CA PRO A 190 -2.98 -21.57 -3.97
C PRO A 190 -2.24 -22.19 -2.79
N LEU A 191 -1.29 -21.47 -2.18
CA LEU A 191 -0.54 -21.95 -1.03
C LEU A 191 -1.46 -22.19 0.17
N SER A 192 -2.31 -21.21 0.52
CA SER A 192 -3.28 -21.31 1.60
C SER A 192 -4.27 -22.48 1.35
N GLY A 193 -4.76 -22.60 0.12
CA GLY A 193 -5.63 -23.70 -0.29
C GLY A 193 -4.95 -25.06 -0.14
N TRP A 194 -3.69 -25.18 -0.57
CA TRP A 194 -2.90 -26.40 -0.45
C TRP A 194 -2.64 -26.78 1.01
N ILE A 195 -2.27 -25.84 1.86
CA ILE A 195 -2.06 -26.09 3.30
C ILE A 195 -3.35 -26.60 3.93
N MET A 196 -4.46 -25.92 3.69
CA MET A 196 -5.75 -26.31 4.26
C MET A 196 -6.26 -27.67 3.78
N HIS A 197 -5.94 -28.06 2.54
CA HIS A 197 -6.30 -29.37 2.00
C HIS A 197 -5.37 -30.47 2.53
N SER A 198 -4.04 -30.26 2.44
CA SER A 198 -3.05 -31.32 2.67
C SER A 198 -2.70 -31.53 4.14
N MET A 199 -2.88 -30.51 4.98
CA MET A 199 -2.50 -30.55 6.40
C MET A 199 -3.72 -30.71 7.33
N HIS A 200 -4.92 -30.96 6.79
CA HIS A 200 -6.12 -31.22 7.59
C HIS A 200 -5.94 -32.51 8.39
N ASP A 201 -6.23 -32.44 9.69
CA ASP A 201 -6.04 -33.51 10.69
C ASP A 201 -4.58 -33.96 10.93
N ALA A 202 -3.60 -33.29 10.30
CA ALA A 202 -2.20 -33.57 10.58
C ALA A 202 -1.87 -33.20 12.04
N SER A 203 -1.35 -34.16 12.80
CA SER A 203 -1.03 -34.00 14.23
C SER A 203 -2.20 -33.53 15.11
N GLY A 204 -3.43 -33.82 14.72
CA GLY A 204 -4.64 -33.44 15.45
C GLY A 204 -5.03 -31.96 15.34
N LEU A 205 -4.45 -31.24 14.37
CA LEU A 205 -4.78 -29.84 14.09
C LEU A 205 -5.59 -29.72 12.79
N SER A 206 -6.59 -28.84 12.80
CA SER A 206 -7.35 -28.49 11.59
C SER A 206 -6.46 -27.75 10.58
N GLY A 207 -6.79 -27.84 9.28
CA GLY A 207 -6.03 -27.21 8.20
C GLY A 207 -5.87 -25.70 8.38
N TRP A 208 -6.86 -24.98 8.96
CA TRP A 208 -6.75 -23.55 9.23
C TRP A 208 -5.74 -23.22 10.35
N GLN A 209 -5.53 -24.12 11.31
CA GLN A 209 -4.51 -23.95 12.35
C GLN A 209 -3.11 -24.06 11.73
N TRP A 210 -2.91 -25.07 10.87
CA TRP A 210 -1.67 -25.21 10.10
C TRP A 210 -1.41 -24.03 9.17
N LEU A 211 -2.46 -23.46 8.58
CA LEU A 211 -2.35 -22.28 7.76
C LEU A 211 -1.68 -21.13 8.51
N PHE A 212 -2.16 -20.79 9.69
CA PHE A 212 -1.56 -19.72 10.51
C PHE A 212 -0.13 -20.05 10.98
N ILE A 213 0.15 -21.31 11.32
CA ILE A 213 1.49 -21.73 11.72
C ILE A 213 2.46 -21.63 10.53
N MET A 214 2.10 -22.20 9.37
CA MET A 214 3.00 -22.30 8.23
C MET A 214 3.23 -20.96 7.52
N GLU A 215 2.26 -20.07 7.51
CA GLU A 215 2.41 -18.74 6.92
C GLU A 215 3.03 -17.73 7.89
N GLY A 216 2.78 -17.84 9.20
CA GLY A 216 3.41 -16.98 10.20
C GLY A 216 4.87 -17.34 10.49
N PHE A 217 5.25 -18.62 10.42
CA PHE A 217 6.62 -19.07 10.71
C PHE A 217 7.69 -18.42 9.82
N PRO A 218 7.54 -18.31 8.49
CA PRO A 218 8.50 -17.61 7.65
C PRO A 218 8.74 -16.16 8.08
N SER A 219 7.70 -15.45 8.56
CA SER A 219 7.82 -14.08 9.06
C SER A 219 8.75 -14.00 10.28
N VAL A 220 8.69 -14.99 11.19
CA VAL A 220 9.60 -15.11 12.33
C VAL A 220 11.04 -15.37 11.85
N VAL A 221 11.22 -16.31 10.92
CA VAL A 221 12.54 -16.61 10.33
C VAL A 221 13.14 -15.37 9.68
N MET A 222 12.36 -14.68 8.86
CA MET A 222 12.79 -13.45 8.20
C MET A 222 13.15 -12.35 9.21
N ALA A 223 12.37 -12.22 10.30
CA ALA A 223 12.69 -11.28 11.38
C ALA A 223 14.08 -11.54 11.97
N LEU A 224 14.39 -12.81 12.23
CA LEU A 224 15.71 -13.21 12.74
C LEU A 224 16.83 -12.94 11.72
N MET A 225 16.54 -12.99 10.42
CA MET A 225 17.52 -12.71 9.36
C MET A 225 17.79 -11.20 9.15
N VAL A 226 16.86 -10.31 9.54
CA VAL A 226 16.99 -8.85 9.38
C VAL A 226 18.36 -8.32 9.84
N PRO A 227 18.92 -8.70 11.03
CA PRO A 227 20.20 -8.18 11.50
C PRO A 227 21.38 -8.45 10.56
N TRP A 228 21.32 -9.49 9.77
CA TRP A 228 22.41 -9.87 8.85
C TRP A 228 22.18 -9.35 7.42
N LEU A 229 20.92 -9.17 7.01
CA LEU A 229 20.57 -8.84 5.64
C LEU A 229 20.34 -7.33 5.42
N LEU A 230 19.83 -6.63 6.43
CA LEU A 230 19.60 -5.19 6.34
C LEU A 230 20.67 -4.39 7.10
N THR A 231 20.98 -3.22 6.56
CA THR A 231 21.87 -2.22 7.18
C THR A 231 21.08 -0.93 7.28
N ASP A 232 21.20 -0.17 8.37
CA ASP A 232 20.40 1.05 8.58
C ASP A 232 20.74 2.14 7.55
N GLU A 233 22.01 2.34 7.24
CA GLU A 233 22.51 3.44 6.41
C GLU A 233 23.60 2.98 5.43
N PRO A 234 23.75 3.63 4.27
CA PRO A 234 24.82 3.35 3.31
C PRO A 234 26.22 3.42 3.90
N ALA A 235 26.47 4.33 4.85
CA ALA A 235 27.77 4.50 5.51
C ALA A 235 28.23 3.24 6.26
N GLN A 236 27.28 2.47 6.79
CA GLN A 236 27.54 1.22 7.54
C GLN A 236 27.64 -0.01 6.63
N ALA A 237 27.37 0.13 5.34
CA ALA A 237 27.30 -0.99 4.40
C ALA A 237 28.72 -1.48 4.05
N LYS A 238 29.09 -2.66 4.54
CA LYS A 238 30.41 -3.27 4.29
C LYS A 238 30.60 -3.75 2.84
N TRP A 239 29.50 -3.86 2.09
CA TRP A 239 29.48 -4.31 0.69
C TRP A 239 29.56 -3.17 -0.34
N LEU A 240 29.56 -1.90 0.12
CA LEU A 240 29.84 -0.72 -0.68
C LEU A 240 31.30 -0.28 -0.51
N THR A 241 31.95 0.14 -1.61
CA THR A 241 33.25 0.80 -1.53
C THR A 241 33.10 2.20 -0.95
N ASP A 242 34.21 2.82 -0.55
CA ASP A 242 34.15 4.16 0.03
C ASP A 242 33.77 5.21 -1.01
N GLU A 243 34.14 5.01 -2.29
CA GLU A 243 33.69 5.85 -3.41
C GLU A 243 32.18 5.71 -3.65
N GLU A 244 31.63 4.49 -3.60
CA GLU A 244 30.20 4.23 -3.72
C GLU A 244 29.42 4.87 -2.57
N LYS A 245 29.91 4.78 -1.32
CA LYS A 245 29.30 5.45 -0.16
C LYS A 245 29.29 6.96 -0.31
N GLN A 246 30.40 7.54 -0.76
CA GLN A 246 30.53 8.98 -0.98
C GLN A 246 29.57 9.46 -2.07
N LEU A 247 29.44 8.72 -3.17
CA LEU A 247 28.49 9.02 -4.26
C LEU A 247 27.05 9.04 -3.72
N VAL A 248 26.63 7.99 -3.00
CA VAL A 248 25.29 7.90 -2.43
C VAL A 248 25.02 9.04 -1.44
N ARG A 249 25.99 9.37 -0.59
CA ARG A 249 25.92 10.47 0.37
C ARG A 249 25.71 11.79 -0.34
N THR A 250 26.54 12.10 -1.35
CA THR A 250 26.45 13.34 -2.11
C THR A 250 25.10 13.49 -2.81
N ASP A 251 24.60 12.42 -3.43
CA ASP A 251 23.29 12.38 -4.08
C ASP A 251 22.13 12.61 -3.08
N LEU A 252 22.18 11.98 -1.89
CA LEU A 252 21.16 12.16 -0.86
C LEU A 252 21.19 13.57 -0.25
N GLU A 253 22.38 14.14 -0.03
CA GLU A 253 22.53 15.53 0.45
C GLU A 253 22.03 16.54 -0.60
N ALA A 254 22.26 16.29 -1.89
CA ALA A 254 21.71 17.12 -2.97
C ALA A 254 20.18 17.05 -3.03
N ASP A 255 19.61 15.83 -2.87
CA ASP A 255 18.15 15.62 -2.82
C ASP A 255 17.52 16.33 -1.60
N ALA A 256 18.18 16.31 -0.45
CA ALA A 256 17.73 17.00 0.77
C ALA A 256 17.75 18.53 0.57
N ARG A 257 18.86 19.10 0.08
CA ARG A 257 18.98 20.54 -0.20
C ARG A 257 17.94 21.04 -1.20
N ALA A 258 17.65 20.24 -2.24
CA ALA A 258 16.62 20.59 -3.21
C ALA A 258 15.22 20.67 -2.58
N LYS A 259 14.95 19.86 -1.55
CA LYS A 259 13.67 19.89 -0.80
C LYS A 259 13.60 21.07 0.18
N ASP A 260 14.68 21.37 0.87
CA ASP A 260 14.74 22.50 1.81
C ASP A 260 14.57 23.84 1.08
N GLY A 261 15.12 23.97 -0.14
CA GLY A 261 14.96 25.16 -0.99
C GLY A 261 13.52 25.40 -1.51
N MET A 262 12.63 24.41 -1.41
CA MET A 262 11.21 24.56 -1.79
C MET A 262 10.31 25.10 -0.67
N GLY A 263 10.87 25.66 0.40
CA GLY A 263 10.15 26.32 1.49
C GLY A 263 9.40 25.33 2.39
N GLY A 264 9.99 25.02 3.55
CA GLY A 264 9.39 24.14 4.54
C GLY A 264 8.12 24.71 5.17
N PHE A 265 7.00 24.59 4.49
CA PHE A 265 5.70 24.82 5.08
C PHE A 265 5.39 23.57 5.93
N HIS A 266 5.68 23.62 7.23
CA HIS A 266 5.16 22.65 8.20
C HIS A 266 3.65 22.85 8.34
N ALA A 267 2.90 22.37 7.36
CA ALA A 267 1.46 22.32 7.49
C ALA A 267 1.15 21.33 8.62
N SER A 268 0.71 21.87 9.77
CA SER A 268 0.31 21.06 10.90
C SER A 268 -0.92 20.21 10.55
N ILE A 269 -1.06 19.02 11.12
CA ILE A 269 -2.21 18.12 10.93
C ILE A 269 -3.56 18.88 11.03
N PRO A 270 -3.78 19.81 11.98
CA PRO A 270 -5.01 20.61 12.01
C PRO A 270 -5.30 21.43 10.75
N VAL A 271 -4.28 21.92 10.07
CA VAL A 271 -4.46 22.65 8.79
C VAL A 271 -4.91 21.70 7.69
N MET A 272 -4.32 20.52 7.63
CA MET A 272 -4.71 19.49 6.64
C MET A 272 -6.16 19.03 6.86
N LEU A 273 -6.60 18.85 8.11
CA LEU A 273 -7.97 18.46 8.43
C LEU A 273 -9.02 19.54 8.09
N ARG A 274 -8.62 20.78 7.82
CA ARG A 274 -9.51 21.86 7.34
C ARG A 274 -9.61 21.91 5.82
N ASP A 275 -8.71 21.23 5.07
CA ASP A 275 -8.74 21.24 3.61
C ASP A 275 -9.80 20.27 3.09
N PRO A 276 -10.85 20.74 2.38
CA PRO A 276 -11.89 19.86 1.82
C PRO A 276 -11.35 18.86 0.79
N ARG A 277 -10.19 19.15 0.19
CA ARG A 277 -9.54 18.25 -0.77
C ARG A 277 -9.03 16.99 -0.07
N VAL A 278 -8.51 17.11 1.14
CA VAL A 278 -8.07 15.96 1.96
C VAL A 278 -9.25 15.05 2.26
N TRP A 279 -10.40 15.62 2.62
CA TRP A 279 -11.61 14.84 2.88
C TRP A 279 -12.20 14.17 1.63
N ALA A 280 -12.11 14.81 0.47
CA ALA A 280 -12.49 14.19 -0.80
C ALA A 280 -11.57 12.97 -1.10
N MET A 281 -10.26 13.08 -0.83
CA MET A 281 -9.32 11.97 -0.97
C MET A 281 -9.56 10.87 0.07
N VAL A 282 -9.89 11.22 1.33
CA VAL A 282 -10.27 10.26 2.37
C VAL A 282 -11.52 9.47 1.94
N ALA A 283 -12.55 10.15 1.46
CA ALA A 283 -13.78 9.49 1.00
C ALA A 283 -13.52 8.52 -0.18
N LEU A 284 -12.72 8.92 -1.16
CA LEU A 284 -12.30 8.05 -2.26
C LEU A 284 -11.46 6.87 -1.76
N CYS A 285 -10.56 7.10 -0.82
CA CYS A 285 -9.75 6.05 -0.22
C CYS A 285 -10.60 5.04 0.56
N ILE A 286 -11.63 5.49 1.29
CA ILE A 286 -12.60 4.61 1.97
C ILE A 286 -13.34 3.75 0.93
N CYS A 287 -13.86 4.35 -0.15
CA CYS A 287 -14.56 3.59 -1.20
C CYS A 287 -13.64 2.53 -1.83
N GLN A 288 -12.39 2.89 -2.12
CA GLN A 288 -11.39 1.97 -2.66
C GLN A 288 -11.04 0.87 -1.66
N ALA A 289 -10.82 1.21 -0.38
CA ALA A 289 -10.48 0.26 0.67
C ALA A 289 -11.62 -0.75 0.93
N ILE A 290 -12.89 -0.30 0.90
CA ILE A 290 -14.05 -1.19 0.99
C ILE A 290 -14.03 -2.23 -0.13
N GLY A 291 -13.76 -1.82 -1.37
CA GLY A 291 -13.64 -2.75 -2.50
C GLY A 291 -12.48 -3.71 -2.33
N ASN A 292 -11.28 -3.18 -2.02
CA ASN A 292 -10.06 -3.96 -1.91
C ASN A 292 -10.13 -5.02 -0.80
N TYR A 293 -10.50 -4.61 0.41
CA TYR A 293 -10.53 -5.52 1.56
C TYR A 293 -11.78 -6.40 1.58
N GLY A 294 -12.91 -5.91 1.05
CA GLY A 294 -14.10 -6.73 0.85
C GLY A 294 -13.81 -7.92 -0.07
N VAL A 295 -13.20 -7.68 -1.21
CA VAL A 295 -12.79 -8.77 -2.11
C VAL A 295 -11.71 -9.62 -1.44
N SER A 296 -10.62 -9.04 -0.92
CA SER A 296 -9.48 -9.82 -0.41
C SER A 296 -9.84 -10.78 0.72
N PHE A 297 -10.68 -10.36 1.68
CA PHE A 297 -11.06 -11.21 2.80
C PHE A 297 -12.19 -12.21 2.49
N TRP A 298 -13.01 -11.90 1.49
CA TRP A 298 -14.18 -12.72 1.17
C TRP A 298 -14.04 -13.55 -0.10
N LEU A 299 -13.00 -13.31 -0.92
CA LEU A 299 -12.80 -14.01 -2.19
C LEU A 299 -12.85 -15.54 -2.06
N PRO A 300 -12.19 -16.19 -1.08
CA PRO A 300 -12.33 -17.64 -0.92
C PRO A 300 -13.76 -18.07 -0.65
N SER A 301 -14.51 -17.32 0.18
CA SER A 301 -15.93 -17.59 0.45
C SER A 301 -16.80 -17.38 -0.78
N LEU A 302 -16.53 -16.33 -1.58
CA LEU A 302 -17.24 -16.08 -2.83
C LEU A 302 -17.04 -17.23 -3.82
N VAL A 303 -15.82 -17.76 -3.92
CA VAL A 303 -15.52 -18.94 -4.76
C VAL A 303 -16.18 -20.20 -4.19
N LYS A 304 -16.17 -20.40 -2.85
CA LYS A 304 -16.89 -21.51 -2.20
C LYS A 304 -18.39 -21.49 -2.52
N ASP A 305 -19.00 -20.31 -2.48
CA ASP A 305 -20.44 -20.14 -2.76
C ASP A 305 -20.81 -20.43 -4.22
N LEU A 306 -19.84 -20.51 -5.15
CA LEU A 306 -20.02 -21.00 -6.53
C LEU A 306 -20.15 -22.53 -6.62
N GLY A 307 -20.07 -23.25 -5.50
CA GLY A 307 -20.25 -24.72 -5.43
C GLY A 307 -18.94 -25.49 -5.25
N TYR A 308 -17.79 -24.85 -5.16
CA TYR A 308 -16.50 -25.51 -4.92
C TYR A 308 -16.29 -25.73 -3.42
N GLN A 309 -15.99 -26.97 -2.99
CA GLN A 309 -15.82 -27.30 -1.58
C GLN A 309 -14.37 -27.58 -1.17
N ASP A 310 -13.52 -28.01 -2.12
CA ASP A 310 -12.12 -28.33 -1.86
C ASP A 310 -11.30 -27.03 -1.68
N PRO A 311 -10.64 -26.82 -0.53
CA PRO A 311 -9.81 -25.64 -0.29
C PRO A 311 -8.70 -25.42 -1.33
N LEU A 312 -8.11 -26.49 -1.88
CA LEU A 312 -7.10 -26.40 -2.92
C LEU A 312 -7.68 -25.79 -4.21
N ILE A 313 -8.85 -26.30 -4.63
CA ILE A 313 -9.54 -25.77 -5.83
C ILE A 313 -9.96 -24.32 -5.59
N ILE A 314 -10.51 -24.01 -4.41
CA ILE A 314 -10.86 -22.63 -4.03
C ILE A 314 -9.63 -21.72 -4.11
N GLY A 315 -8.47 -22.18 -3.60
CA GLY A 315 -7.21 -21.44 -3.66
C GLY A 315 -6.75 -21.17 -5.10
N LEU A 316 -6.74 -22.19 -5.94
CA LEU A 316 -6.35 -22.07 -7.35
C LEU A 316 -7.28 -21.14 -8.13
N LEU A 317 -8.59 -21.24 -7.94
CA LEU A 317 -9.56 -20.36 -8.59
C LEU A 317 -9.48 -18.92 -8.06
N SER A 318 -9.19 -18.75 -6.77
CA SER A 318 -8.99 -17.40 -6.18
C SER A 318 -7.73 -16.69 -6.70
N ALA A 319 -6.73 -17.42 -7.18
CA ALA A 319 -5.56 -16.83 -7.80
C ALA A 319 -5.87 -16.11 -9.13
N ILE A 320 -6.91 -16.53 -9.87
CA ILE A 320 -7.28 -15.96 -11.17
C ILE A 320 -7.69 -14.49 -11.05
N PRO A 321 -8.62 -14.08 -10.17
CA PRO A 321 -8.93 -12.67 -9.92
C PRO A 321 -7.73 -11.84 -9.48
N PHE A 322 -6.85 -12.36 -8.62
CA PHE A 322 -5.64 -11.64 -8.20
C PHE A 322 -4.65 -11.44 -9.35
N LEU A 323 -4.47 -12.44 -10.21
CA LEU A 323 -3.62 -12.34 -11.40
C LEU A 323 -4.17 -11.31 -12.39
N ALA A 324 -5.47 -11.33 -12.64
CA ALA A 324 -6.13 -10.34 -13.49
C ALA A 324 -5.97 -8.93 -12.90
N GLY A 325 -6.11 -8.77 -11.58
CA GLY A 325 -5.83 -7.53 -10.86
C GLY A 325 -4.39 -7.05 -11.05
N ALA A 326 -3.41 -7.96 -10.92
CA ALA A 326 -2.00 -7.67 -11.12
C ALA A 326 -1.68 -7.18 -12.55
N ILE A 327 -2.33 -7.74 -13.55
CA ILE A 327 -2.20 -7.30 -14.94
C ILE A 327 -2.90 -5.95 -15.13
N ALA A 328 -4.12 -5.82 -14.65
CA ALA A 328 -4.97 -4.64 -14.85
C ALA A 328 -4.35 -3.36 -14.23
N LEU A 329 -3.76 -3.46 -13.03
CA LEU A 329 -3.10 -2.32 -12.38
C LEU A 329 -1.93 -1.76 -13.22
N ASN A 330 -1.16 -2.64 -13.86
CA ASN A 330 -0.05 -2.22 -14.72
C ASN A 330 -0.53 -1.59 -16.03
N LEU A 331 -1.59 -2.16 -16.62
CA LEU A 331 -2.17 -1.64 -17.86
C LEU A 331 -2.78 -0.26 -17.66
N ILE A 332 -3.57 -0.08 -16.58
CA ILE A 332 -4.22 1.20 -16.28
C ILE A 332 -3.21 2.29 -15.97
N ALA A 333 -2.15 1.98 -15.19
CA ALA A 333 -1.07 2.91 -14.89
C ALA A 333 -0.39 3.41 -16.17
N ARG A 334 0.05 2.48 -17.04
CA ARG A 334 0.68 2.82 -18.32
C ARG A 334 -0.23 3.63 -19.24
N SER A 335 -1.53 3.32 -19.28
CA SER A 335 -2.50 4.05 -20.08
C SER A 335 -2.68 5.48 -19.55
N SER A 336 -2.81 5.63 -18.25
CA SER A 336 -2.97 6.90 -17.58
C SER A 336 -1.72 7.79 -17.73
N ASP A 337 -0.52 7.23 -17.60
CA ASP A 337 0.75 7.95 -17.79
C ASP A 337 0.92 8.45 -19.24
N ARG A 338 0.60 7.61 -20.22
CA ARG A 338 0.70 7.99 -21.65
C ARG A 338 -0.27 9.10 -22.04
N ARG A 339 -1.46 9.15 -21.41
CA ARG A 339 -2.52 10.11 -21.73
C ARG A 339 -2.52 11.34 -20.83
N LEU A 340 -1.67 11.32 -19.77
CA LEU A 340 -1.65 12.33 -18.69
C LEU A 340 -3.05 12.58 -18.11
N GLU A 341 -3.84 11.51 -18.03
CA GLU A 341 -5.25 11.55 -17.60
C GLU A 341 -5.45 10.56 -16.45
N ARG A 342 -5.88 11.03 -15.28
CA ARG A 342 -6.05 10.24 -14.06
C ARG A 342 -7.52 10.03 -13.70
N ARG A 343 -8.34 11.07 -13.91
CA ARG A 343 -9.73 11.12 -13.45
C ARG A 343 -10.59 10.06 -14.12
N TRP A 344 -10.59 9.97 -15.45
CA TRP A 344 -11.38 8.99 -16.17
C TRP A 344 -10.90 7.57 -15.98
N HIS A 345 -9.59 7.37 -15.78
CA HIS A 345 -9.04 6.06 -15.47
C HIS A 345 -9.48 5.58 -14.08
N LEU A 346 -9.55 6.48 -13.07
CA LEU A 346 -10.11 6.17 -11.75
C LEU A 346 -11.60 5.81 -11.83
N ILE A 347 -12.39 6.62 -12.54
CA ILE A 347 -13.83 6.38 -12.78
C ILE A 347 -14.02 5.02 -13.46
N PHE A 348 -13.25 4.75 -14.51
CA PHE A 348 -13.29 3.47 -15.22
C PHE A 348 -13.00 2.28 -14.29
N GLY A 349 -11.95 2.37 -13.45
CA GLY A 349 -11.65 1.34 -12.46
C GLY A 349 -12.82 1.07 -11.52
N PHE A 350 -13.44 2.11 -10.96
CA PHE A 350 -14.62 1.97 -10.10
C PHE A 350 -15.83 1.38 -10.83
N LEU A 351 -16.11 1.79 -12.07
CA LEU A 351 -17.24 1.27 -12.84
C LEU A 351 -17.03 -0.20 -13.23
N VAL A 352 -15.81 -0.59 -13.63
CA VAL A 352 -15.47 -1.99 -13.91
C VAL A 352 -15.62 -2.83 -12.64
N SER A 353 -15.20 -2.29 -11.48
CA SER A 353 -15.41 -2.96 -10.19
C SER A 353 -16.89 -3.14 -9.89
N ALA A 354 -17.69 -2.08 -9.99
CA ALA A 354 -19.11 -2.12 -9.70
C ALA A 354 -19.86 -3.11 -10.61
N THR A 355 -19.63 -3.03 -11.92
CA THR A 355 -20.32 -3.89 -12.90
C THR A 355 -19.89 -5.33 -12.80
N GLY A 356 -18.57 -5.61 -12.63
CA GLY A 356 -18.05 -6.96 -12.49
C GLY A 356 -18.52 -7.64 -11.21
N LEU A 357 -18.47 -6.95 -10.07
CA LEU A 357 -18.95 -7.49 -8.80
C LEU A 357 -20.47 -7.71 -8.80
N ALA A 358 -21.26 -6.75 -9.29
CA ALA A 358 -22.72 -6.92 -9.39
C ALA A 358 -23.06 -8.09 -10.33
N ALA A 359 -22.40 -8.19 -11.49
CA ALA A 359 -22.60 -9.31 -12.41
C ALA A 359 -22.23 -10.66 -11.78
N SER A 360 -21.18 -10.73 -10.96
CA SER A 360 -20.80 -11.99 -10.29
C SER A 360 -21.91 -12.49 -9.35
N ALA A 361 -22.60 -11.59 -8.66
CA ALA A 361 -23.73 -11.92 -7.80
C ALA A 361 -24.99 -12.30 -8.61
N LEU A 362 -25.21 -11.70 -9.77
CA LEU A 362 -26.35 -12.02 -10.65
C LEU A 362 -26.17 -13.38 -11.35
N LEU A 363 -24.94 -13.73 -11.71
CA LEU A 363 -24.64 -14.95 -12.49
C LEU A 363 -24.39 -16.18 -11.59
N HIS A 364 -24.92 -16.18 -10.37
CA HIS A 364 -24.72 -17.25 -9.38
C HIS A 364 -25.09 -18.66 -9.90
N GLY A 365 -26.04 -18.75 -10.83
CA GLY A 365 -26.44 -20.01 -11.45
C GLY A 365 -25.40 -20.61 -12.43
N SER A 366 -24.32 -19.87 -12.79
CA SER A 366 -23.27 -20.34 -13.66
C SER A 366 -21.89 -20.06 -13.02
N PRO A 367 -21.24 -21.06 -12.37
CA PRO A 367 -19.97 -20.88 -11.65
C PRO A 367 -18.88 -20.24 -12.49
N ILE A 368 -18.75 -20.63 -13.76
CA ILE A 368 -17.73 -20.10 -14.68
C ILE A 368 -18.01 -18.63 -15.01
N ALA A 369 -19.26 -18.29 -15.34
CA ALA A 369 -19.63 -16.91 -15.65
C ALA A 369 -19.52 -15.99 -14.41
N ALA A 370 -19.91 -16.46 -13.24
CA ALA A 370 -19.76 -15.74 -11.99
C ALA A 370 -18.30 -15.52 -11.62
N LEU A 371 -17.43 -16.53 -11.77
CA LEU A 371 -15.98 -16.39 -11.55
C LEU A 371 -15.35 -15.41 -12.55
N ALA A 372 -15.74 -15.45 -13.83
CA ALA A 372 -15.27 -14.50 -14.83
C ALA A 372 -15.69 -13.05 -14.48
N ALA A 373 -16.94 -12.85 -14.09
CA ALA A 373 -17.45 -11.56 -13.64
C ALA A 373 -16.72 -11.06 -12.37
N LEU A 374 -16.51 -11.95 -11.38
CA LEU A 374 -15.73 -11.67 -10.17
C LEU A 374 -14.29 -11.28 -10.50
N THR A 375 -13.69 -11.94 -11.49
CA THR A 375 -12.34 -11.63 -11.99
C THR A 375 -12.29 -10.21 -12.58
N VAL A 376 -13.27 -9.84 -13.40
CA VAL A 376 -13.39 -8.48 -13.95
C VAL A 376 -13.61 -7.45 -12.85
N GLY A 377 -14.49 -7.74 -11.88
CA GLY A 377 -14.74 -6.87 -10.74
C GLY A 377 -13.48 -6.63 -9.89
N THR A 378 -12.73 -7.70 -9.60
CA THR A 378 -11.46 -7.63 -8.87
C THR A 378 -10.42 -6.82 -9.65
N ALA A 379 -10.32 -7.02 -10.97
CA ALA A 379 -9.43 -6.20 -11.82
C ALA A 379 -9.78 -4.71 -11.70
N GLY A 380 -11.08 -4.36 -11.70
CA GLY A 380 -11.56 -2.99 -11.47
C GLY A 380 -11.14 -2.42 -10.11
N VAL A 381 -11.22 -3.22 -9.04
CA VAL A 381 -10.74 -2.83 -7.69
C VAL A 381 -9.26 -2.46 -7.73
N TYR A 382 -8.40 -3.27 -8.35
CA TYR A 382 -6.96 -2.99 -8.45
C TYR A 382 -6.65 -1.79 -9.35
N MET A 383 -7.42 -1.58 -10.43
CA MET A 383 -7.33 -0.37 -11.24
C MET A 383 -7.64 0.89 -10.42
N ALA A 384 -8.75 0.89 -9.68
CA ALA A 384 -9.14 2.01 -8.82
C ALA A 384 -8.12 2.27 -7.72
N THR A 385 -7.57 1.20 -7.09
CA THR A 385 -6.51 1.28 -6.08
C THR A 385 -5.29 2.02 -6.63
N THR A 386 -4.82 1.61 -7.80
CA THR A 386 -3.63 2.19 -8.43
C THR A 386 -3.84 3.68 -8.75
N MET A 387 -4.96 4.01 -9.35
CA MET A 387 -5.28 5.40 -9.70
C MET A 387 -5.47 6.28 -8.47
N MET A 388 -6.11 5.77 -7.42
CA MET A 388 -6.30 6.50 -6.16
C MET A 388 -4.97 6.95 -5.56
N TRP A 389 -3.97 6.06 -5.50
CA TRP A 389 -2.67 6.37 -4.90
C TRP A 389 -1.77 7.27 -5.75
N MET A 390 -2.09 7.48 -7.03
CA MET A 390 -1.42 8.46 -7.88
C MET A 390 -1.92 9.90 -7.65
N LEU A 391 -3.15 10.08 -7.14
CA LEU A 391 -3.77 11.40 -7.01
C LEU A 391 -3.15 12.30 -5.93
N PRO A 392 -2.82 11.82 -4.70
CA PRO A 392 -2.32 12.71 -3.65
C PRO A 392 -1.08 13.48 -4.04
N SER A 393 -0.17 12.89 -4.82
CA SER A 393 1.07 13.54 -5.28
C SER A 393 0.83 14.69 -6.27
N ILE A 394 -0.28 14.65 -6.99
CA ILE A 394 -0.65 15.65 -8.00
C ILE A 394 -1.53 16.74 -7.37
N PHE A 395 -2.45 16.32 -6.51
CA PHE A 395 -3.52 17.15 -5.95
C PHE A 395 -3.08 17.98 -4.74
N LEU A 396 -2.10 17.49 -3.97
CA LEU A 396 -1.66 18.05 -2.69
C LEU A 396 -0.18 18.48 -2.76
N GLY A 397 0.21 19.26 -3.74
CA GLY A 397 1.62 19.68 -3.90
C GLY A 397 2.19 20.40 -2.65
N GLY A 398 3.51 20.23 -2.41
CA GLY A 398 4.25 20.90 -1.34
C GLY A 398 4.56 20.04 -0.11
N VAL A 399 5.16 20.65 0.92
CA VAL A 399 5.65 19.94 2.13
C VAL A 399 4.51 19.34 2.99
N GLY A 400 3.29 19.86 2.88
CA GLY A 400 2.12 19.29 3.53
C GLY A 400 1.65 17.95 2.95
N MET A 401 2.16 17.54 1.79
CA MET A 401 1.75 16.32 1.08
C MET A 401 1.96 15.05 1.92
N ALA A 402 3.08 14.92 2.60
CA ALA A 402 3.38 13.73 3.42
C ALA A 402 2.40 13.57 4.58
N ALA A 403 2.07 14.68 5.27
CA ALA A 403 1.10 14.67 6.36
C ALA A 403 -0.32 14.38 5.83
N ALA A 404 -0.69 14.96 4.69
CA ALA A 404 -1.99 14.69 4.06
C ALA A 404 -2.12 13.23 3.59
N ILE A 405 -1.08 12.66 2.98
CA ILE A 405 -1.04 11.23 2.63
C ILE A 405 -1.19 10.36 3.87
N GLY A 406 -0.53 10.71 4.99
CA GLY A 406 -0.70 10.02 6.27
C GLY A 406 -2.15 10.04 6.75
N VAL A 407 -2.81 11.20 6.76
CA VAL A 407 -4.23 11.34 7.15
C VAL A 407 -5.14 10.53 6.20
N ILE A 408 -4.91 10.62 4.88
CA ILE A 408 -5.70 9.90 3.88
C ILE A 408 -5.54 8.38 4.06
N ASN A 409 -4.31 7.90 4.28
CA ASN A 409 -4.03 6.47 4.50
C ASN A 409 -4.71 5.98 5.78
N SER A 410 -4.50 6.70 6.89
CA SER A 410 -5.02 6.32 8.20
C SER A 410 -6.55 6.30 8.23
N LEU A 411 -7.21 7.40 7.82
CA LEU A 411 -8.67 7.47 7.81
C LEU A 411 -9.28 6.63 6.70
N GLY A 412 -8.65 6.57 5.52
CA GLY A 412 -9.06 5.74 4.41
C GLY A 412 -9.01 4.24 4.75
N GLY A 413 -8.03 3.85 5.59
CA GLY A 413 -7.89 2.48 6.11
C GLY A 413 -9.10 1.98 6.91
N LEU A 414 -9.95 2.88 7.44
CA LEU A 414 -11.22 2.50 8.09
C LEU A 414 -12.16 1.74 7.15
N GLY A 415 -12.06 1.91 5.84
CA GLY A 415 -12.75 1.07 4.87
C GLY A 415 -12.42 -0.42 5.03
N GLY A 416 -11.20 -0.73 5.47
CA GLY A 416 -10.77 -2.09 5.78
C GLY A 416 -11.44 -2.69 7.03
N PHE A 417 -11.87 -1.86 7.98
CA PHE A 417 -12.72 -2.30 9.10
C PHE A 417 -14.18 -2.48 8.66
N VAL A 418 -14.73 -1.47 7.98
CA VAL A 418 -16.14 -1.44 7.59
C VAL A 418 -16.49 -2.59 6.66
N SER A 419 -15.64 -2.88 5.67
CA SER A 419 -15.96 -3.81 4.59
C SER A 419 -16.18 -5.26 5.07
N PRO A 420 -15.22 -5.93 5.75
CA PRO A 420 -15.44 -7.30 6.19
C PRO A 420 -16.56 -7.42 7.24
N TYR A 421 -16.72 -6.40 8.10
CA TYR A 421 -17.78 -6.40 9.10
C TYR A 421 -19.17 -6.26 8.46
N MET A 422 -19.34 -5.34 7.51
CA MET A 422 -20.58 -5.18 6.75
C MET A 422 -20.93 -6.46 5.98
N MET A 423 -19.96 -7.08 5.32
CA MET A 423 -20.15 -8.36 4.63
C MET A 423 -20.64 -9.45 5.57
N GLY A 424 -20.09 -9.53 6.79
CA GLY A 424 -20.51 -10.49 7.82
C GLY A 424 -21.95 -10.29 8.26
N ILE A 425 -22.34 -9.05 8.58
CA ILE A 425 -23.72 -8.71 8.96
C ILE A 425 -24.71 -9.08 7.86
N VAL A 426 -24.40 -8.70 6.61
CA VAL A 426 -25.30 -8.98 5.48
C VAL A 426 -25.42 -10.49 5.25
N LYS A 427 -24.32 -11.25 5.37
CA LYS A 427 -24.35 -12.70 5.18
C LYS A 427 -25.15 -13.40 6.28
N ASP A 428 -25.01 -13.01 7.55
CA ASP A 428 -25.80 -13.55 8.65
C ASP A 428 -27.30 -13.25 8.47
N ALA A 429 -27.64 -12.03 8.00
CA ALA A 429 -29.02 -11.62 7.81
C ALA A 429 -29.69 -12.25 6.58
N THR A 430 -28.95 -12.47 5.49
CA THR A 430 -29.50 -12.90 4.19
C THR A 430 -29.15 -14.34 3.83
N GLN A 431 -28.25 -14.97 4.59
CA GLN A 431 -27.67 -16.29 4.32
C GLN A 431 -26.96 -16.35 2.94
N SER A 432 -26.58 -15.19 2.39
CA SER A 432 -25.96 -15.06 1.07
C SER A 432 -24.86 -13.99 1.07
N THR A 433 -23.76 -14.25 0.37
CA THR A 433 -22.72 -13.24 0.13
C THR A 433 -23.13 -12.22 -0.92
N ALA A 434 -24.12 -12.50 -1.76
CA ALA A 434 -24.56 -11.65 -2.85
C ALA A 434 -24.96 -10.25 -2.38
N GLY A 435 -25.70 -10.15 -1.27
CA GLY A 435 -26.10 -8.86 -0.70
C GLY A 435 -24.91 -7.98 -0.35
N GLY A 436 -23.89 -8.55 0.27
CA GLY A 436 -22.65 -7.84 0.61
C GLY A 436 -21.87 -7.40 -0.63
N VAL A 437 -21.81 -8.24 -1.66
CA VAL A 437 -21.18 -7.90 -2.96
C VAL A 437 -21.91 -6.72 -3.63
N TYR A 438 -23.25 -6.68 -3.59
CA TYR A 438 -24.01 -5.53 -4.11
C TYR A 438 -23.72 -4.24 -3.34
N VAL A 439 -23.52 -4.30 -2.02
CA VAL A 439 -23.14 -3.12 -1.25
C VAL A 439 -21.74 -2.63 -1.66
N ILE A 440 -20.78 -3.53 -1.85
CA ILE A 440 -19.43 -3.15 -2.35
C ILE A 440 -19.55 -2.52 -3.75
N ALA A 441 -20.37 -3.10 -4.64
CA ALA A 441 -20.62 -2.56 -5.98
C ALA A 441 -21.24 -1.15 -5.92
N ALA A 442 -22.22 -0.92 -5.03
CA ALA A 442 -22.82 0.39 -4.82
C ALA A 442 -21.80 1.42 -4.29
N VAL A 443 -20.94 1.02 -3.36
CA VAL A 443 -19.84 1.87 -2.87
C VAL A 443 -18.86 2.22 -4.00
N ALA A 444 -18.58 1.29 -4.91
CA ALA A 444 -17.75 1.57 -6.07
C ALA A 444 -18.42 2.60 -7.02
N VAL A 445 -19.74 2.55 -7.19
CA VAL A 445 -20.49 3.61 -7.92
C VAL A 445 -20.36 4.96 -7.21
N VAL A 446 -20.49 5.00 -5.89
CA VAL A 446 -20.25 6.23 -5.10
C VAL A 446 -18.84 6.75 -5.33
N GLY A 447 -17.82 5.87 -5.31
CA GLY A 447 -16.45 6.22 -5.65
C GLY A 447 -16.29 6.82 -7.04
N ALA A 448 -16.97 6.27 -8.05
CA ALA A 448 -16.97 6.81 -9.40
C ALA A 448 -17.61 8.21 -9.46
N ILE A 449 -18.72 8.44 -8.75
CA ILE A 449 -19.39 9.75 -8.65
C ILE A 449 -18.48 10.78 -7.95
N LEU A 450 -17.83 10.41 -6.85
CA LEU A 450 -16.88 11.27 -6.15
C LEU A 450 -15.70 11.64 -7.06
N ALA A 451 -15.13 10.66 -7.77
CA ALA A 451 -14.06 10.87 -8.74
C ALA A 451 -14.51 11.81 -9.89
N TYR A 452 -15.74 11.69 -10.35
CA TYR A 452 -16.31 12.58 -11.38
C TYR A 452 -16.42 14.03 -10.90
N ARG A 453 -16.66 14.28 -9.62
CA ARG A 453 -16.75 15.62 -9.03
C ARG A 453 -15.37 16.28 -8.82
N LEU A 454 -14.26 15.56 -8.91
CA LEU A 454 -12.94 16.15 -8.79
C LEU A 454 -12.65 17.12 -9.96
N PRO A 455 -12.06 18.30 -9.68
CA PRO A 455 -11.71 19.27 -10.72
C PRO A 455 -10.65 18.71 -11.68
N LYS A 456 -10.95 18.68 -12.98
CA LYS A 456 -10.03 18.16 -14.02
C LYS A 456 -8.62 18.80 -13.96
N GLN A 457 -8.57 20.11 -13.71
CA GLN A 457 -7.36 20.92 -13.71
C GLN A 457 -6.38 20.54 -12.58
N LEU A 458 -6.90 19.93 -11.51
CA LEU A 458 -6.11 19.55 -10.32
C LEU A 458 -5.70 18.06 -10.35
N VAL A 459 -6.31 17.25 -11.19
CA VAL A 459 -6.15 15.79 -11.20
C VAL A 459 -5.41 15.29 -12.44
N ASN A 460 -5.50 16.01 -13.56
CA ASN A 460 -4.89 15.66 -14.84
C ASN A 460 -3.69 16.59 -15.11
N ARG A 461 -2.52 16.28 -14.54
CA ARG A 461 -1.26 16.98 -14.80
C ARG A 461 -0.11 15.98 -14.98
#